data_2500d3907def03b6e1654730758566b3
#
_entry.id   2500d3907def03b6e1654730758566b3
#
_cell.length_a   1.000
_cell.length_b   1.000
_cell.length_c   1.000
_cell.angle_alpha   90.00
_cell.angle_beta   90.00
_cell.angle_gamma   90.00
#
_symmetry.space_group_name_H-M   'P 1'
#
loop_
_entity.id
_entity.type
_entity.pdbx_description
1 polymer ?
#
loop_
_entity_poly.entity_id
_entity_poly.type
_entity_poly.pdbx_seq_one_letter_code
_entity_poly.pdbx_strand_id
1 'polypeptide(L)'
;MNTIELQQTLPAVFAGRDSIISDVWHQSLTLKRGEAYLVEAASGTGKSSLCSYVYGYRNDYQGIICFDGKNIRTLSVRDWVEIRKCSISMLFQELRLFTELTAWENVQLKNSLTGFKSKKEIKAWFEQFGIADKWDTPIAKMSFGQQQRVALVRALCQPF
;
A
#
# COMPACT_ATOMS: atom_id res chain seq x y z
N MET A 1 9.86 0.30 -10.98
CA MET A 1 8.76 -0.63 -11.37
C MET A 1 7.81 0.11 -12.28
N ASN A 2 7.52 -0.45 -13.46
CA ASN A 2 6.69 0.18 -14.48
C ASN A 2 5.34 -0.52 -14.64
N THR A 3 5.30 -1.84 -14.42
CA THR A 3 4.06 -2.63 -14.54
C THR A 3 3.87 -3.56 -13.35
N ILE A 4 2.60 -3.80 -13.00
CA ILE A 4 2.14 -4.89 -12.15
C ILE A 4 1.17 -5.70 -13.00
N GLU A 5 1.48 -6.97 -13.20
CA GLU A 5 0.73 -7.85 -14.08
C GLU A 5 0.08 -8.97 -13.26
N LEU A 6 -1.21 -9.15 -13.43
CA LEU A 6 -1.96 -10.27 -12.88
C LEU A 6 -2.35 -11.21 -14.04
N GLN A 7 -2.04 -12.50 -13.93
CA GLN A 7 -2.33 -13.49 -14.96
C GLN A 7 -3.14 -14.63 -14.32
N GLN A 8 -4.42 -14.71 -14.64
CA GLN A 8 -5.36 -15.70 -14.12
C GLN A 8 -5.33 -15.80 -12.58
N THR A 9 -5.13 -14.67 -11.91
CA THR A 9 -4.98 -14.62 -10.45
C THR A 9 -6.33 -14.83 -9.78
N LEU A 10 -6.38 -15.68 -8.74
CA LEU A 10 -7.55 -15.94 -7.92
C LEU A 10 -7.15 -16.19 -6.47
N PRO A 11 -7.76 -15.51 -5.47
CA PRO A 11 -7.59 -15.87 -4.07
C PRO A 11 -7.95 -17.34 -3.80
N ALA A 12 -7.14 -18.07 -3.03
CA ALA A 12 -7.37 -19.48 -2.74
C ALA A 12 -8.74 -19.74 -2.09
N VAL A 13 -9.24 -18.78 -1.32
CA VAL A 13 -10.59 -18.85 -0.68
C VAL A 13 -11.74 -18.89 -1.70
N PHE A 14 -11.48 -18.53 -2.95
CA PHE A 14 -12.47 -18.57 -4.04
C PHE A 14 -12.28 -19.78 -4.96
N ALA A 15 -11.29 -20.63 -4.73
CA ALA A 15 -11.10 -21.85 -5.50
C ALA A 15 -12.36 -22.72 -5.47
N GLY A 16 -12.77 -23.24 -6.63
CA GLY A 16 -13.99 -24.05 -6.78
C GLY A 16 -15.32 -23.27 -6.80
N ARG A 17 -15.26 -21.93 -6.87
CA ARG A 17 -16.45 -21.11 -7.13
C ARG A 17 -16.56 -20.81 -8.62
N ASP A 18 -17.40 -21.55 -9.33
CA ASP A 18 -17.52 -21.45 -10.80
C ASP A 18 -18.17 -20.16 -11.32
N SER A 19 -18.68 -19.29 -10.44
CA SER A 19 -19.51 -18.13 -10.80
C SER A 19 -18.92 -16.77 -10.41
N ILE A 20 -17.56 -16.64 -10.38
CA ILE A 20 -16.96 -15.33 -10.10
C ILE A 20 -16.91 -14.50 -11.37
N ILE A 21 -17.81 -13.51 -11.48
CA ILE A 21 -17.74 -12.47 -12.50
C ILE A 21 -16.86 -11.34 -11.98
N SER A 22 -15.72 -11.10 -12.62
CA SER A 22 -14.74 -10.11 -12.18
C SER A 22 -13.87 -9.66 -13.35
N ASP A 23 -13.55 -8.37 -13.39
CA ASP A 23 -12.57 -7.80 -14.33
C ASP A 23 -11.11 -7.98 -13.83
N VAL A 24 -10.93 -8.54 -12.64
CA VAL A 24 -9.62 -8.76 -12.01
C VAL A 24 -9.32 -10.25 -11.86
N TRP A 25 -10.23 -11.00 -11.23
CA TRP A 25 -10.03 -12.42 -10.97
C TRP A 25 -10.25 -13.26 -12.23
N HIS A 26 -9.39 -14.26 -12.45
CA HIS A 26 -9.35 -15.09 -13.66
C HIS A 26 -9.14 -14.29 -14.98
N GLN A 27 -8.62 -13.05 -14.86
CA GLN A 27 -8.30 -12.23 -16.02
C GLN A 27 -6.79 -11.99 -16.15
N SER A 28 -6.41 -11.45 -17.30
CA SER A 28 -5.08 -10.88 -17.50
C SER A 28 -5.20 -9.36 -17.41
N LEU A 29 -4.63 -8.78 -16.38
CA LEU A 29 -4.67 -7.35 -16.08
C LEU A 29 -3.25 -6.81 -15.92
N THR A 30 -2.99 -5.66 -16.53
CA THR A 30 -1.73 -4.93 -16.37
C THR A 30 -2.01 -3.54 -15.82
N LEU A 31 -1.49 -3.26 -14.65
CA LEU A 31 -1.49 -1.93 -14.05
C LEU A 31 -0.18 -1.23 -14.43
N LYS A 32 -0.25 0.00 -14.92
CA LYS A 32 0.90 0.76 -15.43
C LYS A 32 1.24 1.92 -14.50
N ARG A 33 2.53 2.20 -14.40
CA ARG A 33 3.02 3.36 -13.64
C ARG A 33 2.44 4.65 -14.19
N GLY A 34 2.05 5.56 -13.28
CA GLY A 34 1.49 6.87 -13.62
C GLY A 34 -0.01 6.86 -13.93
N GLU A 35 -0.64 5.69 -13.98
CA GLU A 35 -2.08 5.58 -14.12
C GLU A 35 -2.75 5.41 -12.75
N ALA A 36 -4.00 5.87 -12.64
CA ALA A 36 -4.84 5.69 -11.46
C ALA A 36 -5.92 4.65 -11.77
N TYR A 37 -6.08 3.67 -10.88
CA TYR A 37 -7.06 2.59 -11.04
C TYR A 37 -8.03 2.59 -9.85
N LEU A 38 -9.32 2.53 -10.14
CA LEU A 38 -10.37 2.33 -9.15
C LEU A 38 -10.84 0.87 -9.19
N VAL A 39 -10.76 0.19 -8.06
CA VAL A 39 -11.25 -1.18 -7.92
C VAL A 39 -12.53 -1.17 -7.09
N GLU A 40 -13.66 -1.33 -7.77
CA GLU A 40 -14.99 -1.37 -7.16
C GLU A 40 -15.48 -2.81 -7.06
N ALA A 41 -16.00 -3.19 -5.92
CA ALA A 41 -16.65 -4.48 -5.72
C ALA A 41 -17.33 -4.54 -4.35
N ALA A 42 -18.27 -5.45 -4.18
CA ALA A 42 -18.96 -5.69 -2.91
C ALA A 42 -17.99 -6.10 -1.79
N SER A 43 -18.44 -6.03 -0.55
CA SER A 43 -17.64 -6.51 0.59
C SER A 43 -17.37 -8.02 0.47
N GLY A 44 -16.18 -8.46 0.87
CA GLY A 44 -15.82 -9.89 0.82
C GLY A 44 -15.37 -10.44 -0.54
N THR A 45 -15.31 -9.61 -1.60
CA THR A 45 -14.94 -10.05 -2.95
C THR A 45 -13.42 -10.05 -3.23
N GLY A 46 -12.59 -9.76 -2.22
CA GLY A 46 -11.13 -9.89 -2.34
C GLY A 46 -10.35 -8.61 -2.61
N LYS A 47 -10.96 -7.39 -2.57
CA LYS A 47 -10.22 -6.11 -2.77
C LYS A 47 -8.97 -5.99 -1.89
N SER A 48 -9.12 -6.22 -0.59
CA SER A 48 -7.99 -6.19 0.36
C SER A 48 -6.99 -7.33 0.11
N SER A 49 -7.45 -8.46 -0.42
CA SER A 49 -6.57 -9.57 -0.81
C SER A 49 -5.69 -9.17 -1.99
N LEU A 50 -6.25 -8.49 -3.00
CA LEU A 50 -5.47 -7.97 -4.13
C LEU A 50 -4.33 -7.07 -3.65
N CYS A 51 -4.62 -6.06 -2.83
CA CYS A 51 -3.60 -5.20 -2.24
C CYS A 51 -2.55 -5.99 -1.44
N SER A 52 -3.00 -6.99 -0.66
CA SER A 52 -2.10 -7.82 0.15
C SER A 52 -1.18 -8.71 -0.71
N TYR A 53 -1.67 -9.23 -1.84
CA TYR A 53 -0.87 -10.01 -2.77
C TYR A 53 0.19 -9.14 -3.48
N VAL A 54 -0.24 -8.00 -4.01
CA VAL A 54 0.67 -7.04 -4.66
C VAL A 54 1.72 -6.53 -3.67
N TYR A 55 1.36 -6.28 -2.42
CA TYR A 55 2.30 -5.85 -1.39
C TYR A 55 3.18 -6.99 -0.83
N GLY A 56 2.90 -8.25 -1.22
CA GLY A 56 3.62 -9.43 -0.76
C GLY A 56 3.35 -9.81 0.70
N TYR A 57 2.19 -9.41 1.23
CA TYR A 57 1.74 -9.78 2.57
C TYR A 57 1.16 -11.19 2.62
N ARG A 58 0.52 -11.59 1.53
CA ARG A 58 -0.12 -12.89 1.35
C ARG A 58 0.34 -13.52 0.04
N ASN A 59 0.34 -14.84 -0.03
CA ASN A 59 0.71 -15.61 -1.22
C ASN A 59 -0.28 -16.75 -1.52
N ASP A 60 -1.41 -16.79 -0.81
CA ASP A 60 -2.48 -17.77 -0.94
C ASP A 60 -3.42 -17.42 -2.13
N TYR A 61 -2.87 -17.42 -3.32
CA TYR A 61 -3.58 -17.22 -4.58
C TYR A 61 -3.11 -18.22 -5.65
N GLN A 62 -3.99 -18.49 -6.62
CA GLN A 62 -3.67 -19.19 -7.86
C GLN A 62 -3.28 -18.16 -8.93
N GLY A 63 -2.70 -18.65 -10.04
CA GLY A 63 -2.21 -17.77 -11.12
C GLY A 63 -0.86 -17.14 -10.80
N ILE A 64 -0.53 -16.08 -11.54
CA ILE A 64 0.78 -15.45 -11.51
C ILE A 64 0.61 -13.93 -11.31
N ILE A 65 1.45 -13.34 -10.48
CA ILE A 65 1.61 -11.89 -10.38
C ILE A 65 3.06 -11.56 -10.71
N CYS A 66 3.27 -10.59 -11.61
CA CYS A 66 4.60 -10.15 -12.00
C CYS A 66 4.79 -8.65 -11.75
N PHE A 67 6.04 -8.26 -11.48
CA PHE A 67 6.53 -6.89 -11.52
C PHE A 67 7.52 -6.78 -12.66
N ASP A 68 7.23 -5.94 -13.65
CA ASP A 68 8.04 -5.78 -14.87
C ASP A 68 8.40 -7.15 -15.50
N GLY A 69 7.42 -8.07 -15.60
CA GLY A 69 7.58 -9.43 -16.12
C GLY A 69 8.20 -10.44 -15.15
N LYS A 70 8.74 -10.03 -14.00
CA LYS A 70 9.34 -10.96 -13.02
C LYS A 70 8.27 -11.47 -12.04
N ASN A 71 8.07 -12.78 -11.96
CA ASN A 71 7.11 -13.39 -11.04
C ASN A 71 7.48 -13.08 -9.58
N ILE A 72 6.54 -12.47 -8.84
CA ILE A 72 6.79 -12.06 -7.45
C ILE A 72 7.04 -13.22 -6.48
N ARG A 73 6.64 -14.44 -6.82
CA ARG A 73 6.95 -15.64 -6.02
C ARG A 73 8.44 -16.02 -6.04
N THR A 74 9.18 -15.54 -7.02
CA THR A 74 10.62 -15.79 -7.13
C THR A 74 11.47 -14.72 -6.44
N LEU A 75 10.83 -13.70 -5.88
CA LEU A 75 11.51 -12.62 -5.19
C LEU A 75 12.06 -13.11 -3.84
N SER A 76 13.31 -12.81 -3.59
CA SER A 76 13.95 -13.02 -2.29
C SER A 76 13.44 -12.02 -1.25
N VAL A 77 13.72 -12.28 0.02
CA VAL A 77 13.43 -11.32 1.11
C VAL A 77 14.11 -9.98 0.85
N ARG A 78 15.34 -9.99 0.31
CA ARG A 78 16.09 -8.78 -0.03
C ARG A 78 15.40 -7.99 -1.15
N ASP A 79 14.92 -8.66 -2.19
CA ASP A 79 14.15 -8.02 -3.27
C ASP A 79 12.89 -7.34 -2.71
N TRP A 80 12.14 -8.02 -1.84
CA TRP A 80 10.95 -7.45 -1.19
C TRP A 80 11.26 -6.24 -0.32
N VAL A 81 12.36 -6.24 0.41
CA VAL A 81 12.81 -5.08 1.19
C VAL A 81 13.01 -3.87 0.28
N GLU A 82 13.75 -4.05 -0.82
CA GLU A 82 14.03 -2.94 -1.76
C GLU A 82 12.75 -2.46 -2.48
N ILE A 83 11.89 -3.38 -2.91
CA ILE A 83 10.61 -3.02 -3.55
C ILE A 83 9.72 -2.22 -2.60
N ARG A 84 9.56 -2.65 -1.34
CA ARG A 84 8.76 -1.94 -0.34
C ARG A 84 9.38 -0.64 0.14
N LYS A 85 10.68 -0.47 -0.06
CA LYS A 85 11.42 0.74 0.27
C LYS A 85 11.31 1.79 -0.83
N CYS A 86 11.37 1.38 -2.11
CA CYS A 86 11.60 2.30 -3.22
C CYS A 86 10.57 2.22 -4.37
N SER A 87 9.61 1.29 -4.36
CA SER A 87 8.77 1.04 -5.54
C SER A 87 7.28 0.92 -5.27
N ILE A 88 6.88 0.49 -4.08
CA ILE A 88 5.47 0.37 -3.70
C ILE A 88 5.24 0.93 -2.30
N SER A 89 4.13 1.63 -2.12
CA SER A 89 3.65 2.06 -0.81
C SER A 89 2.24 1.55 -0.57
N MET A 90 1.89 1.29 0.68
CA MET A 90 0.57 0.84 1.06
C MET A 90 0.04 1.64 2.24
N LEU A 91 -1.17 2.18 2.06
CA LEU A 91 -1.96 2.72 3.15
C LEU A 91 -2.86 1.60 3.69
N PHE A 92 -2.62 1.18 4.92
CA PHE A 92 -3.38 0.11 5.57
C PHE A 92 -4.72 0.61 6.09
N GLN A 93 -5.74 -0.22 6.01
CA GLN A 93 -7.06 0.10 6.56
C GLN A 93 -7.01 0.35 8.08
N GLU A 94 -6.22 -0.45 8.81
CA GLU A 94 -5.98 -0.30 10.25
C GLU A 94 -4.95 0.79 10.58
N LEU A 95 -4.53 1.59 9.60
CA LEU A 95 -3.53 2.67 9.64
C LEU A 95 -2.14 2.24 10.14
N ARG A 96 -2.02 1.29 11.04
CA ARG A 96 -0.77 0.76 11.64
C ARG A 96 0.17 1.85 12.12
N LEU A 97 -0.39 2.83 12.80
CA LEU A 97 0.36 3.88 13.47
C LEU A 97 0.79 3.41 14.88
N PHE A 98 1.91 3.91 15.33
CA PHE A 98 2.37 3.72 16.71
C PHE A 98 1.70 4.79 17.57
N THR A 99 0.82 4.38 18.46
CA THR A 99 -0.08 5.25 19.19
C THR A 99 0.65 6.14 20.20
N GLU A 100 1.76 5.68 20.72
CA GLU A 100 2.61 6.37 21.71
C GLU A 100 3.49 7.44 21.05
N LEU A 101 3.78 7.29 19.77
CA LEU A 101 4.60 8.24 19.01
C LEU A 101 3.75 9.41 18.50
N THR A 102 4.40 10.55 18.35
CA THR A 102 3.80 11.74 17.71
C THR A 102 3.53 11.51 16.23
N ALA A 103 2.74 12.39 15.62
CA ALA A 103 2.48 12.36 14.18
C ALA A 103 3.78 12.46 13.37
N TRP A 104 4.67 13.38 13.75
CA TRP A 104 5.98 13.52 13.12
C TRP A 104 6.83 12.25 13.22
N GLU A 105 6.95 11.68 14.42
CA GLU A 105 7.73 10.46 14.63
C GLU A 105 7.22 9.29 13.80
N ASN A 106 5.90 9.10 13.71
CA ASN A 106 5.29 8.09 12.84
C ASN A 106 5.68 8.27 11.36
N VAL A 107 5.68 9.50 10.87
CA VAL A 107 6.10 9.81 9.49
C VAL A 107 7.61 9.59 9.32
N GLN A 108 8.40 10.02 10.30
CA GLN A 108 9.85 9.93 10.26
C GLN A 108 10.36 8.48 10.25
N LEU A 109 9.68 7.54 10.93
CA LEU A 109 10.00 6.12 10.84
C LEU A 109 10.10 5.62 9.40
N LYS A 110 9.20 6.07 8.52
CA LYS A 110 9.20 5.67 7.11
C LYS A 110 10.20 6.49 6.30
N ASN A 111 10.20 7.80 6.49
CA ASN A 111 11.06 8.70 5.73
C ASN A 111 12.56 8.45 5.98
N SER A 112 12.94 8.06 7.19
CA SER A 112 14.34 7.78 7.52
C SER A 112 14.95 6.61 6.74
N LEU A 113 14.13 5.71 6.18
CA LEU A 113 14.61 4.59 5.38
C LEU A 113 15.22 5.01 4.04
N THR A 114 14.79 6.15 3.50
CA THR A 114 15.22 6.63 2.17
C THR A 114 15.66 8.09 2.16
N GLY A 115 15.26 8.88 3.16
CA GLY A 115 15.44 10.33 3.15
C GLY A 115 14.70 11.01 1.99
N PHE A 116 13.61 10.38 1.48
CA PHE A 116 12.94 10.78 0.24
C PHE A 116 12.34 12.18 0.29
N LYS A 117 11.84 12.59 1.46
CA LYS A 117 11.24 13.92 1.67
C LYS A 117 12.00 14.72 2.71
N SER A 118 12.23 15.99 2.42
CA SER A 118 12.76 16.94 3.38
C SER A 118 11.73 17.25 4.47
N LYS A 119 12.20 17.66 5.64
CA LYS A 119 11.33 18.10 6.74
C LYS A 119 10.40 19.24 6.31
N LYS A 120 10.85 20.13 5.41
CA LYS A 120 10.07 21.24 4.87
C LYS A 120 8.89 20.76 4.01
N GLU A 121 9.13 19.78 3.13
CA GLU A 121 8.06 19.20 2.30
C GLU A 121 7.02 18.47 3.16
N ILE A 122 7.47 17.72 4.17
CA ILE A 122 6.55 17.02 5.08
C ILE A 122 5.71 18.02 5.87
N LYS A 123 6.30 19.12 6.36
CA LYS A 123 5.54 20.18 7.03
C LYS A 123 4.47 20.79 6.11
N ALA A 124 4.81 21.06 4.85
CA ALA A 124 3.85 21.57 3.87
C ALA A 124 2.67 20.60 3.67
N TRP A 125 2.91 19.29 3.69
CA TRP A 125 1.81 18.30 3.64
C TRP A 125 0.96 18.31 4.90
N PHE A 126 1.55 18.49 6.08
CA PHE A 126 0.79 18.63 7.33
C PHE A 126 -0.14 19.86 7.28
N GLU A 127 0.34 20.96 6.71
CA GLU A 127 -0.48 22.16 6.46
C GLU A 127 -1.59 21.89 5.46
N GLN A 128 -1.24 21.32 4.30
CA GLN A 128 -2.19 21.01 3.22
C GLN A 128 -3.30 20.05 3.66
N PHE A 129 -2.97 19.08 4.50
CA PHE A 129 -3.94 18.14 5.05
C PHE A 129 -4.66 18.65 6.33
N GLY A 130 -4.40 19.90 6.76
CA GLY A 130 -5.08 20.49 7.92
C GLY A 130 -4.79 19.80 9.24
N ILE A 131 -3.53 19.35 9.43
CA ILE A 131 -3.02 18.71 10.65
C ILE A 131 -1.71 19.34 11.13
N ALA A 132 -1.41 20.59 10.73
CA ALA A 132 -0.16 21.27 11.12
C ALA A 132 0.00 21.39 12.63
N ASP A 133 -1.08 21.66 13.36
CA ASP A 133 -1.13 21.75 14.82
C ASP A 133 -0.92 20.42 15.54
N LYS A 134 -0.92 19.30 14.81
CA LYS A 134 -0.76 17.94 15.35
C LYS A 134 0.65 17.39 15.22
N TRP A 135 1.59 18.15 14.72
CA TRP A 135 2.96 17.71 14.44
C TRP A 135 3.60 16.95 15.60
N ASP A 136 3.56 17.51 16.80
CA ASP A 136 4.13 16.93 18.03
C ASP A 136 3.06 16.26 18.92
N THR A 137 1.86 15.99 18.36
CA THR A 137 0.78 15.34 19.10
C THR A 137 0.91 13.82 19.01
N PRO A 138 0.90 13.08 20.12
CA PRO A 138 0.81 11.61 20.10
C PRO A 138 -0.45 11.14 19.38
N ILE A 139 -0.31 10.06 18.59
CA ILE A 139 -1.41 9.50 17.79
C ILE A 139 -2.62 9.14 18.65
N ALA A 140 -2.41 8.62 19.87
CA ALA A 140 -3.48 8.28 20.80
C ALA A 140 -4.40 9.47 21.15
N LYS A 141 -3.93 10.73 20.99
CA LYS A 141 -4.70 11.95 21.24
C LYS A 141 -5.35 12.56 20.00
N MET A 142 -5.29 11.88 18.88
CA MET A 142 -5.81 12.36 17.59
C MET A 142 -7.13 11.68 17.23
N SER A 143 -8.03 12.40 16.57
CA SER A 143 -9.22 11.79 15.99
C SER A 143 -8.85 10.79 14.88
N PHE A 144 -9.73 9.84 14.59
CA PHE A 144 -9.49 8.84 13.55
C PHE A 144 -9.18 9.48 12.19
N GLY A 145 -9.91 10.53 11.80
CA GLY A 145 -9.64 11.26 10.56
C GLY A 145 -8.27 11.97 10.54
N GLN A 146 -7.79 12.46 11.68
CA GLN A 146 -6.43 13.01 11.80
C GLN A 146 -5.38 11.89 11.67
N GLN A 147 -5.61 10.75 12.32
CA GLN A 147 -4.75 9.57 12.20
C GLN A 147 -4.66 9.08 10.74
N GLN A 148 -5.79 9.04 10.02
CA GLN A 148 -5.81 8.68 8.59
C GLN A 148 -4.90 9.60 7.77
N ARG A 149 -4.94 10.91 8.01
CA ARG A 149 -4.09 11.88 7.31
C ARG A 149 -2.60 11.69 7.63
N VAL A 150 -2.26 11.43 8.89
CA VAL A 150 -0.88 11.06 9.27
C VAL A 150 -0.42 9.78 8.57
N ALA A 151 -1.26 8.74 8.53
CA ALA A 151 -0.95 7.50 7.84
C ALA A 151 -0.75 7.70 6.33
N LEU A 152 -1.54 8.58 5.71
CA LEU A 152 -1.37 8.97 4.31
C LEU A 152 -0.03 9.69 4.10
N VAL A 153 0.29 10.71 4.90
CA VAL A 153 1.59 11.40 4.81
C VAL A 153 2.75 10.41 4.98
N ARG A 154 2.65 9.50 5.95
CA ARG A 154 3.66 8.45 6.14
C ARG A 154 3.81 7.56 4.90
N ALA A 155 2.72 7.17 4.26
CA ALA A 155 2.76 6.36 3.05
C ALA A 155 3.41 7.10 1.86
N LEU A 156 3.23 8.42 1.77
CA LEU A 156 3.81 9.27 0.73
C LEU A 156 5.30 9.57 0.95
N CYS A 157 5.86 9.30 2.13
CA CYS A 157 7.26 9.59 2.48
C CYS A 157 8.26 8.55 1.97
N GLN A 158 7.97 7.91 0.85
CA GLN A 158 8.88 7.02 0.14
C GLN A 158 8.65 7.12 -1.37
N PRO A 159 9.62 6.72 -2.21
CA PRO A 159 9.40 6.57 -3.66
C PRO A 159 8.40 5.44 -3.97
N PHE A 160 7.55 5.63 -4.97
CA PHE A 160 6.64 4.61 -5.52
C PHE A 160 6.27 4.93 -6.97
#